data_6721911e1c56c751da91aa76dccd0f34
#
_entry.id   6721911e1c56c751da91aa76dccd0f34
#
_cell.length_a   1.000
_cell.length_b   1.000
_cell.length_c   1.000
_cell.angle_alpha   90.00
_cell.angle_beta   90.00
_cell.angle_gamma   90.00
#
_symmetry.space_group_name_H-M   'P 1'
#
loop_
_entity.id
_entity.type
_entity.pdbx_description
1 polymer ?
#
loop_
_entity_poly.entity_id
_entity_poly.type
_entity_poly.pdbx_seq_one_letter_code
_entity_poly.pdbx_strand_id
1 'polypeptide(L)'
;NPETKPMDLGGMTLTDDPTAVGRAKFTIPDRTYIPAGGWVRWVADGETAAGHVNFSLRGQGELLRLYGSRRSAIDEVEIFNQAEGISRGRLPDGAEVLKDFPLTPTPGNGNYLPITTVVINEVLSHTDAPLEDAIELHNLSEAPVDISGWGLDDSLDSLTQFVIPSGTILAPGGYTVIYEGGFNRGGAGFSLNS
;
A
#
# COMPACT_ATOMS: atom_id res chain seq x y z
N ASN A 1 7.74 10.06 3.27
CA ASN A 1 8.95 10.52 3.98
C ASN A 1 9.85 9.33 4.27
N PRO A 2 10.91 9.07 3.49
CA PRO A 2 11.83 7.94 3.73
C PRO A 2 12.83 8.21 4.87
N GLU A 3 12.86 9.42 5.40
CA GLU A 3 13.80 9.81 6.44
C GLU A 3 13.46 9.21 7.80
N THR A 4 14.45 9.13 8.69
CA THR A 4 14.29 8.64 10.07
C THR A 4 13.74 9.69 11.03
N LYS A 5 13.48 10.91 10.55
CA LYS A 5 12.94 12.03 11.32
C LYS A 5 11.70 12.61 10.66
N PRO A 6 10.77 13.18 11.42
CA PRO A 6 9.65 13.92 10.84
C PRO A 6 10.15 15.07 9.96
N MET A 7 9.44 15.33 8.87
CA MET A 7 9.71 16.44 7.94
C MET A 7 8.60 17.48 8.06
N ASP A 8 8.94 18.75 8.20
CA ASP A 8 7.99 19.86 8.20
C ASP A 8 7.69 20.28 6.75
N LEU A 9 6.41 20.28 6.40
CA LEU A 9 5.90 20.73 5.10
C LEU A 9 5.34 22.15 5.14
N GLY A 10 5.30 22.79 6.31
CA GLY A 10 4.73 24.13 6.48
C GLY A 10 5.28 25.14 5.50
N GLY A 11 4.39 25.89 4.84
CA GLY A 11 4.74 26.91 3.86
C GLY A 11 5.14 26.37 2.47
N MET A 12 5.23 25.06 2.26
CA MET A 12 5.30 24.48 0.92
C MET A 12 3.97 24.65 0.20
N THR A 13 3.98 24.55 -1.14
CA THR A 13 2.75 24.74 -1.92
C THR A 13 2.50 23.57 -2.86
N LEU A 14 1.24 23.17 -2.93
CA LEU A 14 0.74 22.14 -3.84
C LEU A 14 -0.20 22.80 -4.86
N THR A 15 -0.09 22.41 -6.14
CA THR A 15 -0.89 23.02 -7.20
C THR A 15 -1.11 22.08 -8.38
N ASP A 16 -2.29 22.19 -8.99
CA ASP A 16 -2.67 21.67 -10.30
C ASP A 16 -2.49 22.70 -11.42
N ASP A 17 -2.06 23.94 -11.09
CA ASP A 17 -1.83 25.02 -12.03
C ASP A 17 -0.31 25.35 -12.15
N PRO A 18 0.36 24.95 -13.27
CA PRO A 18 1.79 25.15 -13.43
C PRO A 18 2.18 26.61 -13.74
N THR A 19 1.22 27.52 -13.92
CA THR A 19 1.49 28.93 -14.21
C THR A 19 2.19 29.62 -13.05
N ALA A 20 2.86 30.73 -13.34
CA ALA A 20 3.55 31.50 -12.30
C ALA A 20 2.58 32.01 -11.21
N VAL A 21 1.32 32.28 -11.58
CA VAL A 21 0.25 32.72 -10.66
C VAL A 21 -0.25 31.54 -9.82
N GLY A 22 -0.41 30.37 -10.45
CA GLY A 22 -0.93 29.16 -9.81
C GLY A 22 -0.01 28.48 -8.82
N ARG A 23 1.30 28.81 -8.81
CA ARG A 23 2.31 28.15 -7.94
C ARG A 23 2.01 28.20 -6.44
N ALA A 24 1.16 29.09 -5.98
CA ALA A 24 0.76 29.22 -4.59
C ALA A 24 -0.71 28.89 -4.37
N LYS A 25 -1.31 28.03 -5.20
CA LYS A 25 -2.76 27.73 -5.16
C LYS A 25 -3.19 27.17 -3.81
N PHE A 26 -2.46 26.21 -3.28
CA PHE A 26 -2.64 25.70 -1.93
C PHE A 26 -1.33 25.80 -1.16
N THR A 27 -1.32 26.56 -0.08
CA THR A 27 -0.17 26.61 0.83
C THR A 27 -0.43 25.66 1.99
N ILE A 28 0.49 24.71 2.19
CA ILE A 28 0.42 23.76 3.29
C ILE A 28 0.52 24.53 4.61
N PRO A 29 -0.42 24.33 5.54
CA PRO A 29 -0.43 25.02 6.82
C PRO A 29 0.86 24.81 7.61
N ASP A 30 1.26 25.83 8.36
CA ASP A 30 2.40 25.73 9.27
C ASP A 30 2.23 24.55 10.24
N ARG A 31 3.34 23.93 10.62
CA ARG A 31 3.38 22.76 11.53
C ARG A 31 2.68 21.52 10.98
N THR A 32 2.61 21.37 9.66
CA THR A 32 2.21 20.13 9.02
C THR A 32 3.42 19.22 8.87
N TYR A 33 3.46 18.11 9.59
CA TYR A 33 4.59 17.19 9.59
C TYR A 33 4.24 15.86 8.93
N ILE A 34 5.16 15.33 8.12
CA ILE A 34 5.14 13.91 7.74
C ILE A 34 5.99 13.14 8.75
N PRO A 35 5.45 12.12 9.43
CA PRO A 35 6.22 11.28 10.34
C PRO A 35 7.40 10.59 9.62
N ALA A 36 8.39 10.14 10.38
CA ALA A 36 9.43 9.25 9.88
C ALA A 36 8.80 7.98 9.28
N GLY A 37 9.20 7.60 8.07
CA GLY A 37 8.62 6.44 7.37
C GLY A 37 7.13 6.56 7.02
N GLY A 38 6.53 7.75 7.19
CA GLY A 38 5.09 7.93 7.07
C GLY A 38 4.64 8.74 5.86
N TRP A 39 3.33 8.96 5.80
CA TRP A 39 2.63 9.68 4.75
C TRP A 39 1.76 10.77 5.32
N VAL A 40 1.38 11.73 4.47
CA VAL A 40 0.31 12.69 4.71
C VAL A 40 -0.64 12.66 3.52
N ARG A 41 -1.92 12.81 3.79
CA ARG A 41 -2.99 12.75 2.79
C ARG A 41 -3.83 14.02 2.83
N TRP A 42 -4.18 14.51 1.67
CA TRP A 42 -5.21 15.54 1.47
C TRP A 42 -6.30 15.07 0.53
N VAL A 43 -7.52 15.54 0.74
CA VAL A 43 -8.63 15.35 -0.18
C VAL A 43 -8.63 16.50 -1.18
N ALA A 44 -8.66 16.19 -2.48
CA ALA A 44 -8.65 17.16 -3.57
C ALA A 44 -10.10 17.35 -4.11
N ASP A 45 -10.91 18.09 -3.40
CA ASP A 45 -12.33 18.33 -3.70
C ASP A 45 -12.69 19.82 -3.86
N GLY A 46 -11.70 20.71 -3.70
CA GLY A 46 -11.89 22.14 -3.79
C GLY A 46 -12.34 22.81 -2.50
N GLU A 47 -12.49 22.04 -1.41
CA GLU A 47 -12.88 22.56 -0.10
C GLU A 47 -11.70 23.24 0.61
N THR A 48 -12.01 24.07 1.60
CA THR A 48 -10.99 24.77 2.41
C THR A 48 -10.87 24.23 3.84
N ALA A 49 -11.48 23.08 4.10
CA ALA A 49 -11.44 22.42 5.40
C ALA A 49 -10.05 21.82 5.70
N ALA A 50 -9.79 21.53 6.97
CA ALA A 50 -8.57 20.84 7.38
C ALA A 50 -8.47 19.46 6.70
N GLY A 51 -7.31 19.13 6.12
CA GLY A 51 -7.13 17.90 5.37
C GLY A 51 -7.62 17.94 3.92
N HIS A 52 -8.05 19.10 3.41
CA HIS A 52 -8.48 19.31 2.04
C HIS A 52 -7.54 20.29 1.32
N VAL A 53 -7.49 20.19 0.00
CA VAL A 53 -6.86 21.21 -0.86
C VAL A 53 -7.96 21.96 -1.63
N ASN A 54 -7.73 23.24 -1.88
CA ASN A 54 -8.68 24.17 -2.49
C ASN A 54 -8.81 24.02 -4.02
N PHE A 55 -8.53 22.85 -4.53
CA PHE A 55 -8.72 22.47 -5.93
C PHE A 55 -9.12 21.00 -6.04
N SER A 56 -9.72 20.62 -7.15
CA SER A 56 -10.09 19.25 -7.47
C SER A 56 -9.27 18.73 -8.64
N LEU A 57 -8.97 17.45 -8.65
CA LEU A 57 -8.22 16.80 -9.72
C LEU A 57 -9.16 16.33 -10.82
N ARG A 58 -8.73 16.51 -12.09
CA ARG A 58 -9.50 16.13 -13.27
C ARG A 58 -9.09 14.76 -13.78
N GLY A 59 -10.04 13.86 -13.98
CA GLY A 59 -9.75 12.51 -14.50
C GLY A 59 -9.17 12.48 -15.91
N GLN A 60 -9.33 13.56 -16.70
CA GLN A 60 -8.83 13.64 -18.08
C GLN A 60 -7.33 13.95 -18.20
N GLY A 61 -6.72 14.36 -17.11
CA GLY A 61 -5.29 14.64 -17.04
C GLY A 61 -4.98 16.01 -16.45
N GLU A 62 -3.96 16.01 -15.61
CA GLU A 62 -3.50 17.19 -14.88
C GLU A 62 -2.04 17.03 -14.46
N LEU A 63 -1.37 18.16 -14.28
CA LEU A 63 -0.04 18.24 -13.76
C LEU A 63 -0.08 18.72 -12.31
N LEU A 64 0.25 17.84 -11.37
CA LEU A 64 0.33 18.17 -9.96
C LEU A 64 1.80 18.48 -9.58
N ARG A 65 2.04 19.59 -8.93
CA ARG A 65 3.37 20.03 -8.50
C ARG A 65 3.45 20.37 -7.03
N LEU A 66 4.56 19.97 -6.43
CA LEU A 66 4.97 20.37 -5.09
C LEU A 66 6.14 21.36 -5.18
N TYR A 67 6.00 22.50 -4.53
CA TYR A 67 7.05 23.50 -4.40
C TYR A 67 7.46 23.68 -2.95
N GLY A 68 8.75 23.90 -2.72
CA GLY A 68 9.28 24.31 -1.44
C GLY A 68 8.78 25.71 -1.03
N SER A 69 8.95 26.05 0.25
CA SER A 69 8.57 27.36 0.82
C SER A 69 9.19 28.55 0.08
N ARG A 70 10.32 28.35 -0.59
CA ARG A 70 10.97 29.35 -1.47
C ARG A 70 10.56 29.22 -2.93
N ARG A 71 9.52 28.47 -3.24
CA ARG A 71 8.98 28.22 -4.58
C ARG A 71 9.93 27.52 -5.54
N SER A 72 10.90 26.77 -5.03
CA SER A 72 11.69 25.82 -5.82
C SER A 72 10.83 24.58 -6.07
N ALA A 73 10.84 24.05 -7.30
CA ALA A 73 10.17 22.79 -7.59
C ALA A 73 10.82 21.65 -6.80
N ILE A 74 10.02 20.83 -6.13
CA ILE A 74 10.44 19.67 -5.38
C ILE A 74 10.08 18.41 -6.17
N ASP A 75 8.80 18.28 -6.58
CA ASP A 75 8.31 17.11 -7.29
C ASP A 75 7.17 17.48 -8.23
N GLU A 76 6.99 16.66 -9.24
CA GLU A 76 5.97 16.81 -10.27
C GLU A 76 5.41 15.46 -10.66
N VAL A 77 4.10 15.37 -10.76
CA VAL A 77 3.39 14.18 -11.24
C VAL A 77 2.37 14.59 -12.29
N GLU A 78 2.52 13.99 -13.46
CA GLU A 78 1.55 14.14 -14.55
C GLU A 78 0.58 12.96 -14.53
N ILE A 79 -0.71 13.26 -14.39
CA ILE A 79 -1.77 12.26 -14.31
C ILE A 79 -2.57 12.35 -15.60
N PHE A 80 -2.60 11.28 -16.39
CA PHE A 80 -3.38 11.19 -17.62
C PHE A 80 -4.41 10.09 -17.56
N ASN A 81 -5.60 10.35 -18.09
CA ASN A 81 -6.64 9.34 -18.37
C ASN A 81 -6.83 8.31 -17.24
N GLN A 82 -6.92 8.80 -16.02
CA GLN A 82 -7.16 7.94 -14.86
C GLN A 82 -8.58 7.42 -14.90
N ALA A 83 -8.75 6.10 -14.87
CA ALA A 83 -10.07 5.49 -14.78
C ALA A 83 -10.65 5.67 -13.37
N GLU A 84 -11.98 5.76 -13.29
CA GLU A 84 -12.69 5.88 -12.01
C GLU A 84 -12.40 4.68 -11.10
N GLY A 85 -12.12 4.96 -9.83
CA GLY A 85 -11.81 3.94 -8.82
C GLY A 85 -10.40 3.36 -8.88
N ILE A 86 -9.57 3.76 -9.85
CA ILE A 86 -8.18 3.30 -9.96
C ILE A 86 -7.25 4.40 -9.46
N SER A 87 -6.44 4.11 -8.45
CA SER A 87 -5.39 5.03 -8.02
C SER A 87 -4.12 4.87 -8.87
N ARG A 88 -3.32 5.92 -8.94
CA ARG A 88 -2.01 5.92 -9.61
C ARG A 88 -0.97 6.46 -8.65
N GLY A 89 0.17 5.80 -8.55
CA GLY A 89 1.24 6.18 -7.65
C GLY A 89 2.58 5.57 -8.05
N ARG A 90 3.61 5.89 -7.28
CA ARG A 90 4.98 5.42 -7.50
C ARG A 90 5.18 4.04 -6.90
N LEU A 91 5.82 3.13 -7.65
CA LEU A 91 6.17 1.80 -7.16
C LEU A 91 7.58 1.40 -7.59
N PRO A 92 8.49 1.15 -6.61
CA PRO A 92 8.32 1.36 -5.16
C PRO A 92 8.06 2.83 -4.79
N ASP A 93 7.63 3.07 -3.55
CA ASP A 93 7.37 4.43 -3.07
C ASP A 93 8.56 5.37 -3.35
N GLY A 94 8.26 6.56 -3.88
CA GLY A 94 9.26 7.55 -4.26
C GLY A 94 10.00 7.28 -5.58
N ALA A 95 9.77 6.15 -6.26
CA ALA A 95 10.36 5.88 -7.57
C ALA A 95 9.85 6.86 -8.65
N GLU A 96 10.57 6.98 -9.76
CA GLU A 96 10.11 7.79 -10.90
C GLU A 96 8.94 7.17 -11.65
N VAL A 97 8.85 5.83 -11.61
CA VAL A 97 7.84 5.07 -12.38
C VAL A 97 6.49 5.09 -11.67
N LEU A 98 5.47 5.52 -12.40
CA LEU A 98 4.07 5.47 -11.97
C LEU A 98 3.42 4.14 -12.37
N LYS A 99 2.58 3.60 -11.50
CA LYS A 99 1.76 2.41 -11.70
C LYS A 99 0.31 2.69 -11.33
N ASP A 100 -0.59 1.98 -11.96
CA ASP A 100 -2.01 1.96 -11.61
C ASP A 100 -2.28 0.86 -10.56
N PHE A 101 -3.14 1.17 -9.60
CA PHE A 101 -3.53 0.29 -8.51
C PHE A 101 -5.04 0.06 -8.55
N PRO A 102 -5.52 -0.87 -9.41
CA PRO A 102 -6.96 -1.10 -9.58
C PRO A 102 -7.61 -1.81 -8.38
N LEU A 103 -6.83 -2.56 -7.62
CA LEU A 103 -7.34 -3.37 -6.49
C LEU A 103 -6.81 -2.89 -5.14
N THR A 104 -5.78 -2.06 -5.12
CA THR A 104 -5.06 -1.68 -3.91
C THR A 104 -4.81 -0.18 -3.83
N PRO A 105 -5.87 0.66 -3.78
CA PRO A 105 -5.67 2.06 -3.43
C PRO A 105 -5.18 2.14 -1.97
N THR A 106 -4.03 2.79 -1.74
CA THR A 106 -3.35 2.81 -0.44
C THR A 106 -3.15 4.24 0.11
N PRO A 107 -4.19 5.10 0.18
CA PRO A 107 -4.01 6.46 0.65
C PRO A 107 -3.56 6.48 2.12
N GLY A 108 -2.35 6.99 2.36
CA GLY A 108 -1.74 7.06 3.69
C GLY A 108 -0.90 5.84 4.06
N ASN A 109 -0.64 4.95 3.13
CA ASN A 109 0.21 3.77 3.29
C ASN A 109 1.14 3.59 2.08
N GLY A 110 2.10 2.66 2.19
CA GLY A 110 2.98 2.29 1.09
C GLY A 110 2.23 1.65 -0.07
N ASN A 111 2.65 1.97 -1.29
CA ASN A 111 2.07 1.40 -2.49
C ASN A 111 2.53 -0.04 -2.70
N TYR A 112 1.60 -0.93 -3.07
CA TYR A 112 1.90 -2.30 -3.45
C TYR A 112 0.95 -2.79 -4.55
N LEU A 113 1.40 -3.76 -5.32
CA LEU A 113 0.53 -4.52 -6.20
C LEU A 113 0.29 -5.90 -5.57
N PRO A 114 -0.95 -6.41 -5.58
CA PRO A 114 -1.23 -7.73 -5.08
C PRO A 114 -0.40 -8.77 -5.83
N ILE A 115 0.16 -9.72 -5.12
CA ILE A 115 0.73 -10.91 -5.72
C ILE A 115 -0.44 -11.83 -6.05
N THR A 116 -0.69 -12.04 -7.34
CA THR A 116 -1.81 -12.85 -7.83
C THR A 116 -1.38 -14.24 -8.28
N THR A 117 -0.09 -14.54 -8.18
CA THR A 117 0.50 -15.81 -8.60
C THR A 117 0.42 -16.90 -7.55
N VAL A 118 0.26 -16.55 -6.29
CA VAL A 118 0.05 -17.50 -5.20
C VAL A 118 -1.28 -17.15 -4.52
N VAL A 119 -2.12 -18.13 -4.35
CA VAL A 119 -3.46 -17.98 -3.76
C VAL A 119 -3.64 -18.95 -2.59
N ILE A 120 -4.53 -18.61 -1.67
CA ILE A 120 -5.12 -19.57 -0.75
C ILE A 120 -6.07 -20.42 -1.61
N ASN A 121 -5.72 -21.68 -1.80
CA ASN A 121 -6.45 -22.61 -2.67
C ASN A 121 -7.55 -23.34 -1.93
N GLU A 122 -7.25 -23.76 -0.70
CA GLU A 122 -8.21 -24.49 0.14
C GLU A 122 -7.96 -24.13 1.61
N VAL A 123 -9.05 -24.11 2.37
CA VAL A 123 -9.04 -23.98 3.83
C VAL A 123 -9.89 -25.09 4.43
N LEU A 124 -9.29 -25.89 5.27
CA LEU A 124 -9.98 -26.86 6.11
C LEU A 124 -10.05 -26.29 7.53
N SER A 125 -11.24 -26.06 8.02
CA SER A 125 -11.50 -25.54 9.36
C SER A 125 -12.52 -26.41 10.08
N HIS A 126 -12.59 -26.28 11.41
CA HIS A 126 -13.52 -27.01 12.24
C HIS A 126 -13.29 -28.52 12.22
N THR A 127 -12.06 -28.94 12.49
CA THR A 127 -11.70 -30.36 12.53
C THR A 127 -11.54 -30.88 13.95
N ASP A 128 -11.79 -32.16 14.13
CA ASP A 128 -11.52 -32.89 15.37
C ASP A 128 -10.36 -33.87 15.18
N ALA A 129 -9.60 -34.13 16.24
CA ALA A 129 -8.50 -35.09 16.20
C ALA A 129 -8.97 -36.46 15.64
N PRO A 130 -8.22 -37.10 14.72
CA PRO A 130 -6.82 -36.84 14.39
C PRO A 130 -6.59 -35.83 13.24
N LEU A 131 -7.63 -35.19 12.72
CA LEU A 131 -7.48 -34.13 11.71
C LEU A 131 -7.05 -32.83 12.37
N GLU A 132 -6.37 -32.01 11.60
CA GLU A 132 -5.97 -30.62 11.98
C GLU A 132 -6.52 -29.65 10.95
N ASP A 133 -6.87 -28.45 11.40
CA ASP A 133 -7.18 -27.35 10.50
C ASP A 133 -5.98 -27.05 9.60
N ALA A 134 -6.25 -26.65 8.37
CA ALA A 134 -5.20 -26.50 7.37
C ALA A 134 -5.50 -25.38 6.37
N ILE A 135 -4.45 -24.74 5.90
CA ILE A 135 -4.49 -23.76 4.82
C ILE A 135 -3.59 -24.26 3.70
N GLU A 136 -4.13 -24.41 2.50
CA GLU A 136 -3.37 -24.75 1.31
C GLU A 136 -3.09 -23.50 0.47
N LEU A 137 -1.81 -23.33 0.11
CA LEU A 137 -1.37 -22.31 -0.84
C LEU A 137 -1.00 -22.96 -2.17
N HIS A 138 -1.38 -22.32 -3.27
CA HIS A 138 -1.13 -22.81 -4.63
C HIS A 138 -0.41 -21.72 -5.45
N ASN A 139 0.67 -22.09 -6.11
CA ASN A 139 1.37 -21.26 -7.07
C ASN A 139 0.74 -21.45 -8.47
N LEU A 140 0.00 -20.47 -8.95
CA LEU A 140 -0.67 -20.46 -10.26
C LEU A 140 0.28 -20.14 -11.42
N SER A 141 1.53 -19.74 -11.15
CA SER A 141 2.47 -19.32 -12.18
C SER A 141 3.29 -20.48 -12.74
N GLU A 142 3.92 -20.23 -13.90
CA GLU A 142 4.85 -21.16 -14.55
C GLU A 142 6.30 -21.05 -14.02
N ALA A 143 6.53 -20.22 -12.98
CA ALA A 143 7.83 -20.05 -12.35
C ALA A 143 7.76 -20.41 -10.86
N PRO A 144 8.88 -20.86 -10.26
CA PRO A 144 8.94 -21.06 -8.82
C PRO A 144 8.79 -19.72 -8.09
N VAL A 145 8.02 -19.73 -6.97
CA VAL A 145 7.82 -18.55 -6.13
C VAL A 145 8.35 -18.81 -4.74
N ASP A 146 9.26 -17.95 -4.26
CA ASP A 146 9.72 -17.96 -2.88
C ASP A 146 8.69 -17.22 -2.01
N ILE A 147 8.05 -17.95 -1.10
CA ILE A 147 7.06 -17.41 -0.14
C ILE A 147 7.64 -17.30 1.27
N SER A 148 8.96 -17.43 1.41
CA SER A 148 9.65 -17.26 2.70
C SER A 148 9.36 -15.89 3.31
N GLY A 149 9.01 -15.88 4.59
CA GLY A 149 8.73 -14.65 5.31
C GLY A 149 7.35 -14.02 5.03
N TRP A 150 6.51 -14.65 4.21
CA TRP A 150 5.13 -14.20 4.06
C TRP A 150 4.35 -14.47 5.33
N GLY A 151 3.41 -13.56 5.66
CA GLY A 151 2.51 -13.71 6.79
C GLY A 151 1.23 -14.41 6.41
N LEU A 152 0.74 -15.29 7.29
CA LEU A 152 -0.65 -15.74 7.32
C LEU A 152 -1.31 -15.22 8.59
N ASP A 153 -2.52 -14.72 8.45
CA ASP A 153 -3.24 -14.06 9.52
C ASP A 153 -4.75 -14.19 9.29
N ASP A 154 -5.52 -14.22 10.36
CA ASP A 154 -6.98 -14.19 10.36
C ASP A 154 -7.52 -12.78 10.67
N SER A 155 -6.64 -11.82 10.91
CA SER A 155 -6.96 -10.45 11.27
C SER A 155 -6.19 -9.44 10.42
N LEU A 156 -6.86 -8.35 10.04
CA LEU A 156 -6.23 -7.23 9.34
C LEU A 156 -5.41 -6.33 10.28
N ASP A 157 -5.57 -6.49 11.59
CA ASP A 157 -4.89 -5.66 12.59
C ASP A 157 -3.49 -6.19 12.97
N SER A 158 -3.20 -7.44 12.64
CA SER A 158 -1.92 -8.11 12.89
C SER A 158 -1.51 -8.91 11.67
N LEU A 159 -0.48 -8.49 10.96
CA LEU A 159 -0.05 -9.13 9.70
C LEU A 159 1.08 -10.16 9.90
N THR A 160 1.34 -10.62 11.13
CA THR A 160 2.51 -11.44 11.45
C THR A 160 2.24 -12.52 12.50
N GLN A 161 1.00 -12.99 12.65
CA GLN A 161 0.70 -14.05 13.62
C GLN A 161 1.39 -15.36 13.26
N PHE A 162 1.47 -15.68 11.97
CA PHE A 162 2.31 -16.77 11.48
C PHE A 162 3.17 -16.29 10.31
N VAL A 163 4.46 -16.56 10.37
CA VAL A 163 5.42 -16.25 9.30
C VAL A 163 5.90 -17.55 8.67
N ILE A 164 5.73 -17.66 7.35
CA ILE A 164 6.18 -18.84 6.58
C ILE A 164 7.70 -18.97 6.71
N PRO A 165 8.21 -20.17 7.05
CA PRO A 165 9.63 -20.40 7.26
C PRO A 165 10.48 -20.04 6.04
N SER A 166 11.73 -19.63 6.32
CA SER A 166 12.73 -19.38 5.28
C SER A 166 13.02 -20.63 4.46
N GLY A 167 13.22 -20.47 3.15
CA GLY A 167 13.48 -21.57 2.21
C GLY A 167 12.21 -22.24 1.69
N THR A 168 11.03 -21.68 1.95
CA THR A 168 9.77 -22.22 1.42
C THR A 168 9.53 -21.71 0.00
N ILE A 169 9.81 -22.59 -0.98
CA ILE A 169 9.69 -22.31 -2.42
C ILE A 169 8.58 -23.18 -3.00
N LEU A 170 7.57 -22.57 -3.58
CA LEU A 170 6.53 -23.27 -4.34
C LEU A 170 7.00 -23.47 -5.79
N ALA A 171 7.06 -24.71 -6.23
CA ALA A 171 7.30 -25.02 -7.65
C ALA A 171 6.20 -24.45 -8.55
N PRO A 172 6.43 -24.32 -9.87
CA PRO A 172 5.38 -23.98 -10.82
C PRO A 172 4.19 -24.92 -10.69
N GLY A 173 2.96 -24.38 -10.54
CA GLY A 173 1.76 -25.16 -10.30
C GLY A 173 1.77 -25.98 -8.99
N GLY A 174 2.74 -25.73 -8.10
CA GLY A 174 2.91 -26.47 -6.86
C GLY A 174 2.03 -25.96 -5.72
N TYR A 175 1.88 -26.82 -4.73
CA TYR A 175 1.07 -26.57 -3.52
C TYR A 175 1.94 -26.69 -2.27
N THR A 176 1.50 -26.05 -1.20
CA THR A 176 1.96 -26.32 0.17
C THR A 176 0.79 -26.23 1.12
N VAL A 177 0.75 -27.14 2.09
CA VAL A 177 -0.27 -27.16 3.14
C VAL A 177 0.40 -26.79 4.47
N ILE A 178 -0.20 -25.86 5.17
CA ILE A 178 0.23 -25.41 6.49
C ILE A 178 -0.86 -25.83 7.47
N TYR A 179 -0.51 -26.73 8.40
CA TYR A 179 -1.42 -27.26 9.38
C TYR A 179 -1.45 -26.40 10.65
N GLU A 180 -2.52 -26.51 11.43
CA GLU A 180 -2.72 -25.76 12.67
C GLU A 180 -1.57 -25.92 13.65
N GLY A 181 -1.01 -27.12 13.80
CA GLY A 181 0.19 -27.34 14.59
C GLY A 181 1.40 -26.52 14.16
N GLY A 182 1.37 -25.93 12.94
CA GLY A 182 2.35 -24.95 12.44
C GLY A 182 1.99 -23.52 12.78
N PHE A 183 0.77 -23.06 12.42
CA PHE A 183 0.38 -21.67 12.56
C PHE A 183 -0.19 -21.29 13.94
N ASN A 184 -0.60 -22.26 14.76
CA ASN A 184 -1.07 -22.04 16.12
C ASN A 184 -0.16 -22.71 17.18
N ARG A 185 1.15 -22.66 16.99
CA ARG A 185 2.10 -23.34 17.85
C ARG A 185 2.05 -22.82 19.28
N GLY A 186 1.53 -23.65 20.20
CA GLY A 186 1.43 -23.32 21.63
C GLY A 186 0.44 -22.20 21.96
N GLY A 187 -0.52 -21.91 21.09
CA GLY A 187 -1.50 -20.84 21.27
C GLY A 187 -0.95 -19.43 21.03
N ALA A 188 0.23 -19.31 20.41
CA ALA A 188 0.86 -18.02 20.13
C ALA A 188 0.55 -17.46 18.72
N GLY A 189 -0.10 -18.27 17.86
CA GLY A 189 -0.56 -17.86 16.54
C GLY A 189 -2.06 -17.58 16.51
N PHE A 190 -2.70 -17.82 15.36
CA PHE A 190 -4.13 -17.73 15.17
C PHE A 190 -4.76 -19.11 15.06
N SER A 191 -6.07 -19.21 15.24
CA SER A 191 -6.84 -20.43 15.00
C SER A 191 -7.97 -20.12 14.02
N LEU A 192 -8.26 -21.07 13.13
CA LEU A 192 -9.43 -20.99 12.26
C LEU A 192 -10.68 -21.31 13.09
N ASN A 193 -11.22 -20.29 13.76
CA ASN A 193 -12.40 -20.46 14.60
C ASN A 193 -13.64 -20.74 13.74
N SER A 194 -14.36 -21.75 14.13
CA SER A 194 -15.65 -22.14 13.57
C SER A 194 -16.79 -21.53 14.36
#